data_74b04ff9b32862477cf05c52a73cf7c6
#
_entry.id   74b04ff9b32862477cf05c52a73cf7c6
#
_cell.length_a   1.000
_cell.length_b   1.000
_cell.length_c   1.000
_cell.angle_alpha   90.00
_cell.angle_beta   90.00
_cell.angle_gamma   90.00
#
_symmetry.space_group_name_H-M   'P 1'
#
loop_
_entity.id
_entity.type
_entity.pdbx_description
1 polymer ?
#
loop_
_entity_poly.entity_id
_entity_poly.type
_entity_poly.pdbx_seq_one_letter_code
_entity_poly.pdbx_strand_id
1 'polypeptide(L)'
;MIYIVEDDSEIRELEAYALKSSGFDVKTFDCGKKLDEEVKVSIPDLFILDIMLPGEDGLSILKRLRAQENTKDIPIIMLTAKSSELDKVKGLDLGADDYIAKPFGILEFVSRVRALLRRSGTAKTESEETAQISLGEIHLNTGTRNVTVNNNSVELTYKEYELLKLLISHPGLVYSRQQILEKIWGIGFKMDTRTVDMHIKTLRQKLGDQGVIIQTIRNVGYKAQ
;
A
#
# COMPACT_ATOMS: atom_id res chain seq x y z
N MET A 1 -10.62 0.79 -12.06
CA MET A 1 -11.56 -0.18 -11.46
C MET A 1 -11.11 -0.52 -10.05
N ILE A 2 -12.00 -0.44 -9.05
CA ILE A 2 -11.74 -0.78 -7.63
C ILE A 2 -12.55 -2.02 -7.28
N TYR A 3 -11.94 -2.99 -6.57
CA TYR A 3 -12.65 -4.15 -6.06
C TYR A 3 -12.80 -4.06 -4.55
N ILE A 4 -14.04 -4.21 -4.05
CA ILE A 4 -14.39 -4.18 -2.62
C ILE A 4 -14.88 -5.57 -2.21
N VAL A 5 -14.36 -6.08 -1.11
CA VAL A 5 -14.87 -7.30 -0.46
C VAL A 5 -15.36 -6.94 0.94
N GLU A 6 -16.68 -7.05 1.12
CA GLU A 6 -17.41 -6.70 2.33
C GLU A 6 -18.67 -7.58 2.41
N ASP A 7 -18.89 -8.31 3.48
CA ASP A 7 -20.04 -9.21 3.61
C ASP A 7 -21.33 -8.46 3.95
N ASP A 8 -21.25 -7.41 4.75
CA ASP A 8 -22.41 -6.56 5.07
C ASP A 8 -22.87 -5.79 3.82
N SER A 9 -24.11 -6.06 3.39
CA SER A 9 -24.66 -5.48 2.17
C SER A 9 -24.84 -3.97 2.27
N GLU A 10 -25.21 -3.43 3.45
CA GLU A 10 -25.44 -2.00 3.64
C GLU A 10 -24.12 -1.23 3.62
N ILE A 11 -23.10 -1.75 4.30
CA ILE A 11 -21.77 -1.18 4.30
C ILE A 11 -21.16 -1.25 2.89
N ARG A 12 -21.25 -2.38 2.23
CA ARG A 12 -20.76 -2.60 0.87
C ARG A 12 -21.40 -1.64 -0.15
N GLU A 13 -22.72 -1.42 -0.04
CA GLU A 13 -23.42 -0.46 -0.91
C GLU A 13 -23.00 0.97 -0.63
N LEU A 14 -22.85 1.35 0.64
CA LEU A 14 -22.38 2.68 1.04
C LEU A 14 -20.97 2.97 0.52
N GLU A 15 -20.05 2.04 0.68
CA GLU A 15 -18.67 2.14 0.17
C GLU A 15 -18.65 2.28 -1.35
N ALA A 16 -19.39 1.41 -2.05
CA ALA A 16 -19.51 1.45 -3.50
C ALA A 16 -20.12 2.76 -3.99
N TYR A 17 -21.17 3.24 -3.33
CA TYR A 17 -21.82 4.51 -3.66
C TYR A 17 -20.85 5.70 -3.49
N ALA A 18 -20.12 5.74 -2.38
CA ALA A 18 -19.17 6.81 -2.09
C ALA A 18 -18.06 6.91 -3.16
N LEU A 19 -17.53 5.77 -3.59
CA LEU A 19 -16.51 5.72 -4.62
C LEU A 19 -17.06 6.02 -6.03
N LYS A 20 -18.20 5.45 -6.40
CA LYS A 20 -18.86 5.73 -7.69
C LYS A 20 -19.23 7.22 -7.83
N SER A 21 -19.78 7.82 -6.77
CA SER A 21 -20.09 9.26 -6.72
C SER A 21 -18.84 10.13 -6.81
N SER A 22 -17.66 9.56 -6.51
CA SER A 22 -16.36 10.22 -6.64
C SER A 22 -15.66 9.97 -7.98
N GLY A 23 -16.34 9.31 -8.93
CA GLY A 23 -15.87 9.07 -10.29
C GLY A 23 -15.06 7.81 -10.49
N PHE A 24 -15.11 6.84 -9.55
CA PHE A 24 -14.43 5.56 -9.70
C PHE A 24 -15.36 4.47 -10.22
N ASP A 25 -14.80 3.58 -11.04
CA ASP A 25 -15.47 2.31 -11.37
C ASP A 25 -15.24 1.32 -10.23
N VAL A 26 -16.34 0.67 -9.78
CA VAL A 26 -16.30 -0.20 -8.60
C VAL A 26 -17.05 -1.50 -8.87
N LYS A 27 -16.42 -2.64 -8.57
CA LYS A 27 -17.05 -3.95 -8.41
C LYS A 27 -17.01 -4.35 -6.94
N THR A 28 -18.07 -5.03 -6.49
CA THR A 28 -18.22 -5.45 -5.09
C THR A 28 -18.45 -6.94 -4.99
N PHE A 29 -17.93 -7.54 -3.92
CA PHE A 29 -18.02 -8.97 -3.64
C PHE A 29 -18.39 -9.15 -2.16
N ASP A 30 -19.16 -10.17 -1.86
CA ASP A 30 -19.56 -10.54 -0.51
C ASP A 30 -18.61 -11.56 0.15
N CYS A 31 -17.66 -12.11 -0.63
CA CYS A 31 -16.69 -13.08 -0.14
C CYS A 31 -15.45 -13.19 -1.05
N GLY A 32 -14.37 -13.73 -0.50
CA GLY A 32 -13.11 -13.92 -1.22
C GLY A 32 -13.20 -14.84 -2.44
N LYS A 33 -14.08 -15.86 -2.41
CA LYS A 33 -14.26 -16.79 -3.53
C LYS A 33 -14.72 -16.08 -4.81
N LYS A 34 -15.71 -15.18 -4.70
CA LYS A 34 -16.18 -14.40 -5.85
C LYS A 34 -15.14 -13.43 -6.36
N LEU A 35 -14.35 -12.86 -5.45
CA LEU A 35 -13.19 -12.04 -5.81
C LEU A 35 -12.20 -12.86 -6.66
N ASP A 36 -11.84 -14.08 -6.23
CA ASP A 36 -10.87 -14.94 -6.93
C ASP A 36 -11.35 -15.32 -8.34
N GLU A 37 -12.65 -15.52 -8.52
CA GLU A 37 -13.24 -15.78 -9.84
C GLU A 37 -13.10 -14.56 -10.76
N GLU A 38 -13.36 -13.36 -10.24
CA GLU A 38 -13.26 -12.10 -11.00
C GLU A 38 -11.82 -11.73 -11.33
N VAL A 39 -10.88 -11.92 -10.41
CA VAL A 39 -9.44 -11.62 -10.62
C VAL A 39 -8.85 -12.42 -11.79
N LYS A 40 -9.39 -13.60 -12.11
CA LYS A 40 -8.99 -14.38 -13.29
C LYS A 40 -9.44 -13.75 -14.61
N VAL A 41 -10.48 -12.92 -14.57
CA VAL A 41 -11.07 -12.27 -15.74
C VAL A 41 -10.52 -10.85 -15.92
N SER A 42 -10.41 -10.12 -14.83
CA SER A 42 -10.00 -8.70 -14.83
C SER A 42 -9.24 -8.36 -13.55
N ILE A 43 -8.19 -7.60 -13.70
CA ILE A 43 -7.34 -7.13 -12.60
C ILE A 43 -7.74 -5.69 -12.24
N PRO A 44 -7.98 -5.36 -10.96
CA PRO A 44 -8.32 -4.01 -10.55
C PRO A 44 -7.07 -3.13 -10.35
N ASP A 45 -7.30 -1.83 -10.18
CA ASP A 45 -6.27 -0.85 -9.82
C ASP A 45 -6.07 -0.76 -8.29
N LEU A 46 -7.03 -1.27 -7.50
CA LEU A 46 -7.03 -1.25 -6.04
C LEU A 46 -7.96 -2.31 -5.48
N PHE A 47 -7.53 -2.99 -4.41
CA PHE A 47 -8.38 -3.82 -3.57
C PHE A 47 -8.74 -3.10 -2.26
N ILE A 48 -9.98 -3.26 -1.81
CA ILE A 48 -10.47 -2.86 -0.50
C ILE A 48 -11.07 -4.11 0.14
N LEU A 49 -10.52 -4.54 1.27
CA LEU A 49 -10.86 -5.81 1.91
C LEU A 49 -11.28 -5.58 3.36
N ASP A 50 -12.45 -6.04 3.74
CA ASP A 50 -12.77 -6.16 5.17
C ASP A 50 -11.94 -7.29 5.78
N ILE A 51 -11.44 -7.09 6.99
CA ILE A 51 -10.76 -8.14 7.75
C ILE A 51 -11.77 -9.19 8.24
N MET A 52 -12.94 -8.74 8.70
CA MET A 52 -13.90 -9.61 9.38
C MET A 52 -14.92 -10.21 8.40
N LEU A 53 -14.47 -11.03 7.48
CA LEU A 53 -15.35 -11.73 6.54
C LEU A 53 -15.74 -13.12 7.07
N PRO A 54 -16.97 -13.59 6.86
CA PRO A 54 -17.39 -14.93 7.27
C PRO A 54 -16.72 -16.01 6.41
N GLY A 55 -16.20 -17.03 7.05
CA GLY A 55 -15.59 -18.19 6.40
C GLY A 55 -14.12 -18.05 6.04
N GLU A 56 -13.68 -16.94 5.47
CA GLU A 56 -12.28 -16.62 5.20
C GLU A 56 -12.00 -15.18 5.59
N ASP A 57 -11.03 -14.95 6.48
CA ASP A 57 -10.69 -13.58 6.88
C ASP A 57 -9.96 -12.77 5.79
N GLY A 58 -10.10 -11.46 5.83
CA GLY A 58 -9.49 -10.57 4.84
C GLY A 58 -7.96 -10.61 4.83
N LEU A 59 -7.31 -11.00 5.93
CA LEU A 59 -5.85 -11.16 5.98
C LEU A 59 -5.40 -12.39 5.18
N SER A 60 -6.20 -13.45 5.15
CA SER A 60 -5.96 -14.62 4.31
C SER A 60 -6.09 -14.28 2.83
N ILE A 61 -7.09 -13.46 2.46
CA ILE A 61 -7.24 -12.94 1.10
C ILE A 61 -6.05 -12.07 0.72
N LEU A 62 -5.65 -11.12 1.58
CA LEU A 62 -4.46 -10.29 1.39
C LEU A 62 -3.23 -11.13 1.09
N LYS A 63 -2.94 -12.12 1.95
CA LYS A 63 -1.78 -13.01 1.81
C LYS A 63 -1.81 -13.75 0.47
N ARG A 64 -2.97 -14.24 0.05
CA ARG A 64 -3.16 -14.93 -1.23
C ARG A 64 -2.93 -13.99 -2.41
N LEU A 65 -3.47 -12.77 -2.39
CA LEU A 65 -3.25 -11.76 -3.45
C LEU A 65 -1.78 -11.36 -3.55
N ARG A 66 -1.05 -11.26 -2.43
CA ARG A 66 0.38 -10.96 -2.43
C ARG A 66 1.25 -12.11 -2.95
N ALA A 67 0.75 -13.35 -2.91
CA ALA A 67 1.45 -14.52 -3.45
C ALA A 67 1.25 -14.73 -4.95
N GLN A 68 0.34 -14.00 -5.60
CA GLN A 68 0.05 -14.13 -7.03
C GLN A 68 0.76 -13.07 -7.86
N GLU A 69 1.46 -13.46 -8.93
CA GLU A 69 2.23 -12.58 -9.82
C GLU A 69 1.42 -11.39 -10.37
N ASN A 70 0.16 -11.61 -10.71
CA ASN A 70 -0.69 -10.61 -11.33
C ASN A 70 -1.37 -9.63 -10.35
N THR A 71 -1.30 -9.89 -9.05
CA THR A 71 -1.95 -9.05 -8.02
C THR A 71 -1.01 -8.57 -6.91
N LYS A 72 0.21 -9.11 -6.82
CA LYS A 72 1.16 -8.83 -5.74
C LYS A 72 1.49 -7.35 -5.57
N ASP A 73 1.53 -6.59 -6.68
CA ASP A 73 1.90 -5.18 -6.70
C ASP A 73 0.71 -4.22 -6.66
N ILE A 74 -0.52 -4.75 -6.69
CA ILE A 74 -1.73 -3.94 -6.64
C ILE A 74 -1.95 -3.42 -5.22
N PRO A 75 -2.20 -2.12 -5.04
CA PRO A 75 -2.44 -1.55 -3.72
C PRO A 75 -3.67 -2.19 -3.06
N ILE A 76 -3.56 -2.44 -1.74
CA ILE A 76 -4.62 -3.05 -0.93
C ILE A 76 -4.89 -2.19 0.31
N ILE A 77 -6.14 -1.79 0.49
CA ILE A 77 -6.65 -1.18 1.73
C ILE A 77 -7.37 -2.24 2.53
N MET A 78 -7.02 -2.35 3.82
CA MET A 78 -7.76 -3.19 4.76
C MET A 78 -8.75 -2.35 5.57
N LEU A 79 -9.99 -2.80 5.66
CA LEU A 79 -10.98 -2.24 6.57
C LEU A 79 -11.00 -3.07 7.85
N THR A 80 -10.97 -2.45 9.02
CA THR A 80 -10.86 -3.16 10.29
C THR A 80 -11.77 -2.58 11.35
N ALA A 81 -12.40 -3.44 12.15
CA ALA A 81 -13.05 -3.01 13.38
C ALA A 81 -11.98 -2.54 14.39
N LYS A 82 -12.24 -1.48 15.13
CA LYS A 82 -11.33 -0.69 15.97
C LYS A 82 -10.57 -1.45 17.08
N SER A 83 -10.55 -2.77 17.10
CA SER A 83 -10.35 -3.56 18.32
C SER A 83 -8.97 -4.14 18.59
N SER A 84 -7.96 -4.10 17.72
CA SER A 84 -6.62 -4.46 18.17
C SER A 84 -5.47 -3.82 17.40
N GLU A 85 -4.52 -3.23 18.15
CA GLU A 85 -3.20 -2.86 17.62
C GLU A 85 -2.49 -4.10 17.01
N LEU A 86 -2.77 -5.29 17.53
CA LEU A 86 -2.19 -6.56 17.07
C LEU A 86 -2.63 -6.94 15.65
N ASP A 87 -3.88 -6.68 15.28
CA ASP A 87 -4.36 -7.00 13.93
C ASP A 87 -3.82 -6.02 12.88
N LYS A 88 -3.64 -4.75 13.27
CA LYS A 88 -2.96 -3.76 12.43
C LYS A 88 -1.49 -4.11 12.20
N VAL A 89 -0.79 -4.56 13.23
CA VAL A 89 0.61 -4.97 13.14
C VAL A 89 0.75 -6.22 12.26
N LYS A 90 -0.08 -7.24 12.47
CA LYS A 90 -0.07 -8.46 11.64
C LYS A 90 -0.36 -8.17 10.17
N GLY A 91 -1.31 -7.31 9.88
CA GLY A 91 -1.67 -7.02 8.52
C GLY A 91 -0.65 -6.15 7.78
N LEU A 92 0.06 -5.25 8.47
CA LEU A 92 1.18 -4.50 7.90
C LEU A 92 2.37 -5.42 7.57
N ASP A 93 2.66 -6.39 8.44
CA ASP A 93 3.65 -7.45 8.16
C ASP A 93 3.26 -8.32 6.95
N LEU A 94 1.96 -8.42 6.63
CA LEU A 94 1.42 -9.18 5.49
C LEU A 94 1.38 -8.36 4.19
N GLY A 95 1.75 -7.09 4.20
CA GLY A 95 1.91 -6.25 3.01
C GLY A 95 0.67 -5.48 2.56
N ALA A 96 -0.26 -5.14 3.47
CA ALA A 96 -1.29 -4.15 3.18
C ALA A 96 -0.70 -2.75 3.02
N ASP A 97 -1.27 -1.95 2.12
CA ASP A 97 -0.77 -0.60 1.82
C ASP A 97 -1.38 0.46 2.72
N ASP A 98 -2.60 0.25 3.19
CA ASP A 98 -3.30 1.12 4.12
C ASP A 98 -4.32 0.37 4.97
N TYR A 99 -4.69 0.96 6.13
CA TYR A 99 -5.70 0.47 7.06
C TYR A 99 -6.67 1.57 7.42
N ILE A 100 -7.96 1.27 7.31
CA ILE A 100 -9.03 2.19 7.71
C ILE A 100 -9.84 1.53 8.83
N ALA A 101 -9.92 2.19 9.98
CA ALA A 101 -10.69 1.67 11.12
C ALA A 101 -12.17 2.01 10.95
N LYS A 102 -13.04 1.02 11.05
CA LYS A 102 -14.51 1.19 11.15
C LYS A 102 -14.90 1.65 12.57
N PRO A 103 -15.84 2.62 12.73
CA PRO A 103 -16.48 3.38 11.69
C PRO A 103 -15.58 4.49 11.14
N PHE A 104 -15.61 4.72 9.84
CA PHE A 104 -14.84 5.76 9.16
C PHE A 104 -15.74 6.81 8.50
N GLY A 105 -15.19 8.00 8.30
CA GLY A 105 -15.88 9.04 7.54
C GLY A 105 -15.75 8.79 6.03
N ILE A 106 -16.85 9.01 5.28
CA ILE A 106 -16.86 8.83 3.82
C ILE A 106 -15.78 9.67 3.14
N LEU A 107 -15.59 10.93 3.57
CA LEU A 107 -14.55 11.80 3.01
C LEU A 107 -13.13 11.27 3.27
N GLU A 108 -12.89 10.71 4.43
CA GLU A 108 -11.62 10.06 4.78
C GLU A 108 -11.38 8.85 3.87
N PHE A 109 -12.36 7.97 3.74
CA PHE A 109 -12.31 6.78 2.91
C PHE A 109 -11.97 7.13 1.46
N VAL A 110 -12.75 8.02 0.83
CA VAL A 110 -12.51 8.46 -0.56
C VAL A 110 -11.14 9.12 -0.73
N SER A 111 -10.72 9.94 0.24
CA SER A 111 -9.42 10.64 0.17
C SER A 111 -8.24 9.67 0.21
N ARG A 112 -8.34 8.58 1.00
CA ARG A 112 -7.32 7.53 1.06
C ARG A 112 -7.24 6.73 -0.22
N VAL A 113 -8.39 6.34 -0.78
CA VAL A 113 -8.49 5.66 -2.07
C VAL A 113 -7.86 6.51 -3.18
N ARG A 114 -8.19 7.81 -3.26
CA ARG A 114 -7.59 8.74 -4.23
C ARG A 114 -6.08 8.86 -4.05
N ALA A 115 -5.61 8.95 -2.81
CA ALA A 115 -4.19 9.07 -2.53
C ALA A 115 -3.41 7.85 -3.00
N LEU A 116 -3.96 6.64 -2.81
CA LEU A 116 -3.36 5.40 -3.30
C LEU A 116 -3.36 5.32 -4.83
N LEU A 117 -4.50 5.54 -5.48
CA LEU A 117 -4.64 5.45 -6.94
C LEU A 117 -3.82 6.51 -7.70
N ARG A 118 -3.72 7.74 -7.18
CA ARG A 118 -2.87 8.78 -7.79
C ARG A 118 -1.41 8.35 -7.85
N ARG A 119 -0.97 7.59 -6.88
CA ARG A 119 0.41 7.11 -6.73
C ARG A 119 0.67 5.83 -7.51
N SER A 120 -0.36 5.06 -7.84
CA SER A 120 -0.23 3.83 -8.65
C SER A 120 -0.16 4.06 -10.17
N GLY A 121 -0.18 5.32 -10.63
CA GLY A 121 0.14 5.67 -12.01
C GLY A 121 -0.98 5.50 -13.03
N THR A 122 -2.25 5.33 -12.63
CA THR A 122 -3.41 5.34 -13.54
C THR A 122 -3.88 6.75 -13.91
N ALA A 123 -3.35 7.81 -13.26
CA ALA A 123 -3.50 9.18 -13.74
C ALA A 123 -2.32 9.49 -14.66
N LYS A 124 -2.51 9.38 -15.96
CA LYS A 124 -1.63 9.96 -16.98
C LYS A 124 -1.57 11.48 -16.75
N THR A 125 -0.58 11.93 -16.01
CA THR A 125 -0.04 13.28 -16.14
C THR A 125 1.22 13.16 -16.97
N GLU A 126 1.20 13.82 -18.10
CA GLU A 126 2.30 13.94 -19.04
C GLU A 126 3.59 14.38 -18.32
N SER A 127 4.73 13.81 -18.79
CA SER A 127 6.10 14.16 -18.42
C SER A 127 6.58 13.81 -17.00
N GLU A 128 6.69 12.52 -16.66
CA GLU A 128 7.88 12.08 -15.93
C GLU A 128 8.66 11.14 -16.87
N GLU A 129 9.79 11.63 -17.36
CA GLU A 129 10.83 10.82 -18.00
C GLU A 129 11.06 9.59 -17.12
N THR A 130 11.21 8.43 -17.75
CA THR A 130 11.59 7.18 -17.08
C THR A 130 12.95 7.37 -16.42
N ALA A 131 12.94 8.00 -15.25
CA ALA A 131 14.14 8.29 -14.52
C ALA A 131 14.58 7.03 -13.77
N GLN A 132 15.81 6.63 -14.00
CA GLN A 132 16.46 5.61 -13.21
C GLN A 132 17.10 6.30 -11.99
N ILE A 133 16.70 5.90 -10.80
CA ILE A 133 17.23 6.38 -9.54
C ILE A 133 18.14 5.29 -8.98
N SER A 134 19.37 5.63 -8.63
CA SER A 134 20.33 4.66 -8.11
C SER A 134 21.03 5.19 -6.87
N LEU A 135 21.23 4.29 -5.89
CA LEU A 135 22.06 4.55 -4.73
C LEU A 135 22.82 3.27 -4.36
N GLY A 136 24.14 3.29 -4.48
CA GLY A 136 24.96 2.07 -4.38
C GLY A 136 24.52 1.04 -5.42
N GLU A 137 24.31 -0.19 -4.97
CA GLU A 137 23.88 -1.31 -5.81
C GLU A 137 22.33 -1.42 -5.96
N ILE A 138 21.60 -0.42 -5.47
CA ILE A 138 20.15 -0.35 -5.63
C ILE A 138 19.80 0.51 -6.83
N HIS A 139 19.06 -0.06 -7.78
CA HIS A 139 18.56 0.63 -8.96
C HIS A 139 17.04 0.55 -9.00
N LEU A 140 16.40 1.69 -9.18
CA LEU A 140 14.95 1.83 -9.22
C LEU A 140 14.55 2.46 -10.55
N ASN A 141 13.69 1.79 -11.31
CA ASN A 141 13.08 2.34 -12.52
C ASN A 141 11.71 2.93 -12.19
N THR A 142 11.54 4.23 -12.38
CA THR A 142 10.28 4.91 -11.99
C THR A 142 9.12 4.59 -12.93
N GLY A 143 9.39 4.28 -14.19
CA GLY A 143 8.36 3.95 -15.18
C GLY A 143 7.78 2.54 -15.02
N THR A 144 8.66 1.54 -14.78
CA THR A 144 8.24 0.14 -14.60
C THR A 144 8.06 -0.25 -13.15
N ARG A 145 8.46 0.61 -12.19
CA ARG A 145 8.51 0.36 -10.74
C ARG A 145 9.41 -0.82 -10.34
N ASN A 146 10.26 -1.29 -11.25
CA ASN A 146 11.19 -2.35 -10.96
C ASN A 146 12.33 -1.87 -10.06
N VAL A 147 12.68 -2.71 -9.09
CA VAL A 147 13.82 -2.49 -8.19
C VAL A 147 14.79 -3.65 -8.34
N THR A 148 16.07 -3.35 -8.52
CA THR A 148 17.12 -4.35 -8.48
C THR A 148 18.17 -4.01 -7.43
N VAL A 149 18.71 -5.04 -6.81
CA VAL A 149 19.80 -4.97 -5.84
C VAL A 149 20.87 -5.95 -6.27
N ASN A 150 22.11 -5.48 -6.49
CA ASN A 150 23.18 -6.32 -7.04
C ASN A 150 22.75 -7.05 -8.34
N ASN A 151 22.02 -6.36 -9.24
CA ASN A 151 21.42 -6.88 -10.47
C ASN A 151 20.33 -7.96 -10.29
N ASN A 152 19.91 -8.27 -9.07
CA ASN A 152 18.81 -9.19 -8.79
C ASN A 152 17.53 -8.41 -8.56
N SER A 153 16.42 -8.85 -9.16
CA SER A 153 15.11 -8.21 -8.93
C SER A 153 14.64 -8.42 -7.50
N VAL A 154 14.13 -7.34 -6.89
CA VAL A 154 13.58 -7.34 -5.54
C VAL A 154 12.11 -6.91 -5.59
N GLU A 155 11.25 -7.77 -5.08
CA GLU A 155 9.81 -7.52 -5.03
C GLU A 155 9.45 -6.68 -3.81
N LEU A 156 8.97 -5.46 -4.07
CA LEU A 156 8.50 -4.54 -3.03
C LEU A 156 6.99 -4.35 -3.15
N THR A 157 6.31 -4.26 -2.00
CA THR A 157 4.93 -3.77 -1.98
C THR A 157 4.89 -2.30 -2.40
N TYR A 158 3.71 -1.81 -2.73
CA TYR A 158 3.52 -0.41 -3.14
C TYR A 158 4.17 0.58 -2.15
N LYS A 159 3.93 0.42 -0.84
CA LYS A 159 4.47 1.33 0.20
C LYS A 159 5.97 1.19 0.40
N GLU A 160 6.50 -0.01 0.31
CA GLU A 160 7.95 -0.23 0.38
C GLU A 160 8.66 0.43 -0.80
N TYR A 161 8.08 0.32 -2.01
CA TYR A 161 8.60 0.99 -3.20
C TYR A 161 8.59 2.51 -3.04
N GLU A 162 7.45 3.11 -2.63
CA GLU A 162 7.34 4.56 -2.43
C GLU A 162 8.28 5.06 -1.33
N LEU A 163 8.46 4.27 -0.27
CA LEU A 163 9.38 4.56 0.83
C LEU A 163 10.84 4.54 0.35
N LEU A 164 11.22 3.51 -0.41
CA LEU A 164 12.54 3.42 -1.02
C LEU A 164 12.77 4.59 -1.96
N LYS A 165 11.85 4.84 -2.90
CA LYS A 165 11.90 5.95 -3.84
C LYS A 165 12.10 7.28 -3.12
N LEU A 166 11.31 7.57 -2.09
CA LEU A 166 11.42 8.81 -1.31
C LEU A 166 12.82 9.00 -0.72
N LEU A 167 13.38 7.95 -0.12
CA LEU A 167 14.65 8.03 0.58
C LEU A 167 15.84 8.13 -0.38
N ILE A 168 15.87 7.31 -1.44
CA ILE A 168 17.01 7.29 -2.38
C ILE A 168 16.98 8.43 -3.40
N SER A 169 15.84 9.08 -3.63
CA SER A 169 15.77 10.30 -4.48
C SER A 169 16.46 11.50 -3.84
N HIS A 170 16.67 11.48 -2.53
CA HIS A 170 17.29 12.58 -1.79
C HIS A 170 18.31 12.03 -0.78
N PRO A 171 19.44 11.48 -1.25
CA PRO A 171 20.45 10.89 -0.37
C PRO A 171 20.95 11.90 0.67
N GLY A 172 21.08 11.43 1.91
CA GLY A 172 21.53 12.27 3.05
C GLY A 172 20.42 13.10 3.70
N LEU A 173 19.29 13.35 3.02
CA LEU A 173 18.17 14.09 3.60
C LEU A 173 17.44 13.24 4.65
N VAL A 174 17.28 13.81 5.85
CA VAL A 174 16.54 13.14 6.94
C VAL A 174 15.06 13.48 6.84
N TYR A 175 14.24 12.46 6.74
CA TYR A 175 12.78 12.60 6.85
C TYR A 175 12.33 12.15 8.24
N SER A 176 11.55 12.98 8.92
CA SER A 176 10.89 12.55 10.15
C SER A 176 9.84 11.49 9.85
N ARG A 177 9.49 10.66 10.86
CA ARG A 177 8.42 9.66 10.73
C ARG A 177 7.10 10.29 10.28
N GLN A 178 6.80 11.46 10.82
CA GLN A 178 5.60 12.22 10.45
C GLN A 178 5.64 12.68 8.98
N GLN A 179 6.76 13.22 8.52
CA GLN A 179 6.93 13.62 7.11
C GLN A 179 6.84 12.44 6.15
N ILE A 180 7.41 11.28 6.51
CA ILE A 180 7.28 10.05 5.73
C ILE A 180 5.80 9.63 5.68
N LEU A 181 5.13 9.63 6.82
CA LEU A 181 3.72 9.28 6.90
C LEU A 181 2.86 10.19 6.02
N GLU A 182 3.05 11.50 6.10
CA GLU A 182 2.31 12.48 5.29
C GLU A 182 2.58 12.34 3.79
N LYS A 183 3.86 12.14 3.41
CA LYS A 183 4.25 12.00 2.00
C LYS A 183 3.76 10.70 1.37
N ILE A 184 3.78 9.60 2.09
CA ILE A 184 3.49 8.27 1.56
C ILE A 184 2.04 7.85 1.83
N TRP A 185 1.44 8.28 2.95
CA TRP A 185 0.05 7.93 3.31
C TRP A 185 -0.94 9.08 3.16
N GLY A 186 -0.48 10.33 3.18
CA GLY A 186 -1.30 11.52 2.94
C GLY A 186 -1.46 12.43 4.16
N ILE A 187 -1.87 13.67 3.90
CA ILE A 187 -2.11 14.68 4.95
C ILE A 187 -3.36 14.31 5.74
N GLY A 188 -3.32 14.49 7.07
CA GLY A 188 -4.44 14.20 7.97
C GLY A 188 -4.43 12.78 8.55
N PHE A 189 -3.40 12.02 8.24
CA PHE A 189 -3.24 10.66 8.73
C PHE A 189 -2.95 10.64 10.24
N LYS A 190 -3.95 10.32 11.05
CA LYS A 190 -3.80 10.09 12.50
C LYS A 190 -3.40 8.62 12.79
N MET A 191 -2.42 8.09 12.07
CA MET A 191 -1.86 6.79 12.42
C MET A 191 -0.62 6.92 13.29
N ASP A 192 -0.37 5.87 14.06
CA ASP A 192 0.86 5.74 14.82
C ASP A 192 2.06 5.73 13.84
N THR A 193 3.04 6.54 14.13
CA THR A 193 4.30 6.60 13.36
C THR A 193 5.06 5.27 13.34
N ARG A 194 4.68 4.30 14.18
CA ARG A 194 5.16 2.90 14.16
C ARG A 194 4.91 2.20 12.85
N THR A 195 3.87 2.61 12.07
CA THR A 195 3.63 2.10 10.71
C THR A 195 4.85 2.30 9.82
N VAL A 196 5.50 3.47 9.91
CA VAL A 196 6.73 3.74 9.16
C VAL A 196 7.85 2.79 9.57
N ASP A 197 8.01 2.57 10.88
CA ASP A 197 9.07 1.69 11.40
C ASP A 197 8.91 0.24 10.90
N MET A 198 7.67 -0.25 10.80
CA MET A 198 7.37 -1.58 10.26
C MET A 198 7.75 -1.69 8.77
N HIS A 199 7.34 -0.73 7.95
CA HIS A 199 7.70 -0.75 6.52
C HIS A 199 9.22 -0.57 6.29
N ILE A 200 9.91 0.20 7.12
CA ILE A 200 11.38 0.28 7.09
C ILE A 200 12.02 -1.07 7.42
N LYS A 201 11.48 -1.78 8.42
CA LYS A 201 12.00 -3.10 8.80
C LYS A 201 11.88 -4.09 7.66
N THR A 202 10.68 -4.23 7.08
CA THR A 202 10.43 -5.16 5.97
C THR A 202 11.20 -4.77 4.72
N LEU A 203 11.28 -3.48 4.39
CA LEU A 203 12.08 -2.97 3.29
C LEU A 203 13.57 -3.33 3.44
N ARG A 204 14.16 -3.11 4.62
CA ARG A 204 15.56 -3.50 4.87
C ARG A 204 15.78 -5.01 4.70
N GLN A 205 14.84 -5.84 5.15
CA GLN A 205 14.92 -7.29 4.98
C GLN A 205 14.93 -7.70 3.51
N LYS A 206 14.07 -7.07 2.68
CA LYS A 206 13.99 -7.35 1.25
C LYS A 206 15.20 -6.85 0.46
N LEU A 207 15.82 -5.75 0.88
CA LEU A 207 17.05 -5.22 0.29
C LEU A 207 18.31 -6.01 0.70
N GLY A 208 18.19 -6.95 1.65
CA GLY A 208 19.31 -7.77 2.14
C GLY A 208 20.46 -6.90 2.68
N ASP A 209 21.69 -7.19 2.27
CA ASP A 209 22.88 -6.46 2.73
C ASP A 209 22.83 -4.96 2.36
N GLN A 210 22.15 -4.59 1.29
CA GLN A 210 21.97 -3.21 0.89
C GLN A 210 20.94 -2.45 1.76
N GLY A 211 20.19 -3.14 2.61
CA GLY A 211 19.28 -2.50 3.56
C GLY A 211 19.96 -1.55 4.56
N VAL A 212 21.26 -1.66 4.74
CA VAL A 212 22.07 -0.78 5.61
C VAL A 212 22.12 0.67 5.13
N ILE A 213 21.90 0.92 3.83
CA ILE A 213 21.82 2.28 3.29
C ILE A 213 20.71 3.10 3.92
N ILE A 214 19.63 2.45 4.34
CA ILE A 214 18.53 3.11 5.06
C ILE A 214 18.94 3.25 6.53
N GLN A 215 19.33 4.44 6.92
CA GLN A 215 19.81 4.73 8.27
C GLN A 215 18.69 5.26 9.16
N THR A 216 18.70 4.82 10.44
CA THR A 216 17.81 5.36 11.47
C THR A 216 18.48 6.53 12.16
N ILE A 217 17.82 7.68 12.15
CA ILE A 217 18.20 8.84 12.96
C ILE A 217 17.36 8.80 14.22
N ARG A 218 18.00 8.45 15.34
CA ARG A 218 17.29 8.25 16.62
C ARG A 218 16.44 9.45 16.98
N ASN A 219 15.22 9.19 17.45
CA ASN A 219 14.20 10.17 17.83
C ASN A 219 13.75 11.14 16.72
N VAL A 220 14.23 10.98 15.47
CA VAL A 220 13.85 11.81 14.33
C VAL A 220 13.13 10.98 13.27
N GLY A 221 13.85 10.10 12.58
CA GLY A 221 13.30 9.37 11.44
C GLY A 221 14.34 8.59 10.67
N TYR A 222 14.32 8.74 9.34
CA TYR A 222 15.14 7.92 8.44
C TYR A 222 15.75 8.74 7.31
N LYS A 223 16.88 8.29 6.78
CA LYS A 223 17.52 8.76 5.56
C LYS A 223 18.11 7.58 4.78
N ALA A 224 18.44 7.78 3.51
CA ALA A 224 19.31 6.90 2.74
C ALA A 224 20.70 7.57 2.54
N GLN A 225 21.74 6.79 2.68
CA GLN A 225 23.14 7.26 2.48
C GLN A 225 24.05 6.08 2.16
#